data_d90ace47f4f2d07cce9e0573362988ce
#
_entry.id   d90ace47f4f2d07cce9e0573362988ce
#
_cell.length_a   1.000
_cell.length_b   1.000
_cell.length_c   1.000
_cell.angle_alpha   90.00
_cell.angle_beta   90.00
_cell.angle_gamma   90.00
#
_symmetry.space_group_name_H-M   'P 1'
#
loop_
_entity.id
_entity.type
_entity.pdbx_description
1 polymer ?
#
loop_
_entity_poly.entity_id
_entity_poly.type
_entity_poly.pdbx_seq_one_letter_code
_entity_poly.pdbx_strand_id
1 'polypeptide(L)'
;MITAIIQARLNSSRLKRKILLKIQDKNLLQHLFSQLSYSRQIDKKIIATTIDKMDNEIEEFAKSENITCFRGNSFDVLDRYYQCAKFFHLETVVRISGDAP
;
A
#
# COMPACT_ATOMS: atom_id res chain seq x y z
N MET A 1 5.17 -18.62 -0.18
CA MET A 1 5.51 -17.18 -0.34
C MET A 1 4.56 -16.33 0.48
N ILE A 2 5.09 -15.42 1.24
CA ILE A 2 4.29 -14.50 2.05
C ILE A 2 4.37 -13.10 1.45
N THR A 3 3.21 -12.54 1.12
CA THR A 3 3.11 -11.21 0.51
C THR A 3 2.45 -10.25 1.47
N ALA A 4 3.06 -9.10 1.69
CA ALA A 4 2.44 -8.01 2.45
C ALA A 4 1.67 -7.14 1.47
N ILE A 5 0.38 -6.93 1.73
CA ILE A 5 -0.44 -5.98 0.99
C ILE A 5 -0.64 -4.76 1.88
N ILE A 6 -0.10 -3.64 1.47
CA ILE A 6 -0.20 -2.38 2.19
C ILE A 6 -1.30 -1.56 1.53
N GLN A 7 -2.43 -1.41 2.21
CA GLN A 7 -3.48 -0.58 1.66
C GLN A 7 -3.23 0.88 2.04
N ALA A 8 -3.47 1.76 1.08
CA ALA A 8 -3.24 3.18 1.27
C ALA A 8 -4.16 3.98 0.35
N ARG A 9 -4.72 5.07 0.87
CA ARG A 9 -5.54 5.96 0.06
C ARG A 9 -5.46 7.37 0.63
N LEU A 10 -5.54 8.36 -0.24
CA LEU A 10 -5.39 9.76 0.15
C LEU A 10 -6.67 10.40 0.64
N ASN A 11 -7.82 9.82 0.35
CA ASN A 11 -9.12 10.38 0.70
C ASN A 11 -9.74 9.74 1.94
N SER A 12 -8.93 9.13 2.80
CA SER A 12 -9.46 8.31 3.89
C SER A 12 -9.56 9.02 5.23
N SER A 13 -8.96 10.18 5.41
CA SER A 13 -8.94 10.82 6.70
C SER A 13 -8.94 12.33 6.56
N ARG A 14 -9.12 13.02 7.71
CA ARG A 14 -9.02 14.46 7.74
C ARG A 14 -7.62 14.98 7.46
N LEU A 15 -6.61 14.12 7.51
CA LEU A 15 -5.26 14.47 7.09
C LEU A 15 -5.00 13.84 5.73
N LYS A 16 -5.65 14.39 4.72
CA LYS A 16 -5.43 13.97 3.35
C LYS A 16 -3.95 14.03 3.05
N ARG A 17 -3.46 13.07 2.29
CA ARG A 17 -2.07 12.99 1.86
C ARG A 17 -1.09 12.75 3.02
N LYS A 18 -1.61 12.43 4.20
CA LYS A 18 -0.76 12.08 5.35
C LYS A 18 0.28 11.04 4.98
N ILE A 19 -0.11 10.05 4.20
CA ILE A 19 0.74 8.95 3.79
C ILE A 19 1.96 9.44 3.02
N LEU A 20 1.81 10.52 2.25
CA LEU A 20 2.87 11.06 1.43
C LEU A 20 3.60 12.25 2.06
N LEU A 21 3.20 12.64 3.27
CA LEU A 21 3.93 13.69 3.99
C LEU A 21 5.31 13.17 4.40
N LYS A 22 6.31 13.97 4.14
CA LYS A 22 7.69 13.58 4.42
C LYS A 22 8.05 13.79 5.87
N ILE A 23 8.75 12.83 6.43
CA ILE A 23 9.36 12.93 7.76
C ILE A 23 10.83 12.57 7.55
N GLN A 24 11.73 13.54 7.80
CA GLN A 24 13.17 13.34 7.61
C GLN A 24 13.46 12.83 6.18
N ASP A 25 12.89 13.50 5.19
CA ASP A 25 13.06 13.22 3.77
C ASP A 25 12.40 11.92 3.28
N LYS A 26 11.66 11.25 4.16
CA LYS A 26 10.89 10.06 3.75
C LYS A 26 9.44 10.23 4.16
N ASN A 27 8.52 9.83 3.28
CA ASN A 27 7.11 9.83 3.63
C ASN A 27 6.76 8.57 4.45
N LEU A 28 5.54 8.52 4.96
CA LEU A 28 5.10 7.42 5.81
C LEU A 28 5.21 6.07 5.11
N LEU A 29 4.87 6.00 3.83
CA LEU A 29 4.98 4.75 3.08
C LEU A 29 6.42 4.30 2.94
N GLN A 30 7.34 5.22 2.69
CA GLN A 30 8.77 4.88 2.59
C GLN A 30 9.29 4.31 3.90
N HIS A 31 8.89 4.91 5.03
CA HIS A 31 9.26 4.39 6.34
C HIS A 31 8.73 2.98 6.54
N LEU A 32 7.45 2.76 6.18
CA LEU A 32 6.82 1.46 6.34
C LEU A 32 7.53 0.39 5.50
N PHE A 33 7.82 0.70 4.24
CA PHE A 33 8.52 -0.25 3.38
C PHE A 33 9.93 -0.52 3.86
N SER A 34 10.59 0.50 4.42
CA SER A 34 11.92 0.32 5.00
C SER A 34 11.87 -0.67 6.16
N GLN A 35 10.87 -0.56 7.03
CA GLN A 35 10.70 -1.48 8.14
C GLN A 35 10.41 -2.90 7.66
N LEU A 36 9.56 -3.04 6.64
CA LEU A 36 9.21 -4.34 6.11
C LEU A 36 10.39 -5.04 5.46
N SER A 37 11.34 -4.30 4.93
CA SER A 37 12.51 -4.89 4.28
C SER A 37 13.41 -5.64 5.27
N TYR A 38 13.26 -5.39 6.56
CA TYR A 38 13.99 -6.13 7.59
C TYR A 38 13.31 -7.42 7.99
N SER A 39 12.08 -7.66 7.53
CA SER A 39 11.39 -8.90 7.85
C SER A 39 11.83 -10.00 6.91
N ARG A 40 12.33 -11.10 7.48
CA ARG A 40 12.76 -12.26 6.70
C ARG A 40 11.60 -13.11 6.22
N GLN A 41 10.40 -12.88 6.78
CA GLN A 41 9.24 -13.69 6.47
C GLN A 41 8.44 -13.15 5.29
N ILE A 42 8.62 -11.89 4.94
CA ILE A 42 7.89 -11.26 3.86
C ILE A 42 8.71 -11.32 2.58
N ASP A 43 8.17 -12.02 1.59
CA ASP A 43 8.84 -12.24 0.31
C ASP A 43 8.53 -11.15 -0.70
N LYS A 44 7.34 -10.56 -0.63
CA LYS A 44 6.91 -9.58 -1.61
C LYS A 44 6.02 -8.52 -0.95
N LYS A 45 6.06 -7.31 -1.48
CA LYS A 45 5.26 -6.18 -1.01
C LYS A 45 4.47 -5.60 -2.16
N ILE A 46 3.19 -5.31 -1.92
CA ILE A 46 2.30 -4.73 -2.91
C ILE A 46 1.54 -3.59 -2.23
N ILE A 47 1.43 -2.46 -2.91
CA ILE A 47 0.54 -1.38 -2.46
C ILE A 47 -0.81 -1.58 -3.11
N ALA A 48 -1.88 -1.61 -2.30
CA ALA A 48 -3.24 -1.68 -2.80
C ALA A 48 -3.90 -0.33 -2.54
N THR A 49 -4.26 0.38 -3.59
CA THR A 49 -4.94 1.67 -3.49
C THR A 49 -6.25 1.63 -4.26
N THR A 50 -6.90 2.78 -4.42
CA THR A 50 -8.21 2.84 -5.04
C THR A 50 -8.13 3.30 -6.49
N ILE A 51 -9.27 3.18 -7.19
CA ILE A 51 -9.37 3.69 -8.56
C ILE A 51 -9.65 5.19 -8.59
N ASP A 52 -9.79 5.84 -7.43
CA ASP A 52 -10.02 7.27 -7.38
C ASP A 52 -8.84 8.04 -7.97
N LYS A 53 -9.17 9.13 -8.66
CA LYS A 53 -8.19 9.98 -9.31
C LYS A 53 -7.13 10.49 -8.34
N MET A 54 -7.54 10.82 -7.13
CA MET A 54 -6.65 11.32 -6.09
C MET A 54 -5.52 10.33 -5.80
N ASP A 55 -5.81 9.05 -5.91
CA ASP A 55 -4.84 8.01 -5.60
C ASP A 55 -3.86 7.72 -6.73
N ASN A 56 -3.95 8.46 -7.82
CA ASN A 56 -2.93 8.40 -8.87
C ASN A 56 -1.55 8.75 -8.30
N GLU A 57 -1.49 9.61 -7.28
CA GLU A 57 -0.23 9.96 -6.64
C GLU A 57 0.41 8.76 -5.93
N ILE A 58 -0.43 7.87 -5.38
CA ILE A 58 0.09 6.66 -4.73
C ILE A 58 0.66 5.71 -5.78
N GLU A 59 -0.01 5.60 -6.92
CA GLU A 59 0.51 4.78 -8.01
C GLU A 59 1.84 5.33 -8.54
N GLU A 60 1.95 6.64 -8.67
CA GLU A 60 3.19 7.26 -9.09
C GLU A 60 4.32 7.02 -8.09
N PHE A 61 4.00 7.11 -6.80
CA PHE A 61 4.95 6.80 -5.76
C PHE A 61 5.44 5.35 -5.88
N ALA A 62 4.50 4.42 -6.09
CA ALA A 62 4.86 3.01 -6.24
C ALA A 62 5.81 2.80 -7.42
N LYS A 63 5.53 3.46 -8.54
CA LYS A 63 6.40 3.36 -9.71
C LYS A 63 7.79 3.90 -9.43
N SER A 64 7.88 5.01 -8.71
CA SER A 64 9.19 5.61 -8.40
C SER A 64 10.01 4.73 -7.48
N GLU A 65 9.37 3.89 -6.68
CA GLU A 65 10.05 2.99 -5.73
C GLU A 65 10.13 1.55 -6.23
N ASN A 66 9.71 1.30 -7.46
CA ASN A 66 9.68 -0.04 -8.05
C ASN A 66 8.82 -1.01 -7.24
N ILE A 67 7.69 -0.54 -6.74
CA ILE A 67 6.76 -1.34 -5.96
C ILE A 67 5.54 -1.66 -6.80
N THR A 68 5.09 -2.92 -6.77
CA THR A 68 3.87 -3.33 -7.45
C THR A 68 2.68 -2.62 -6.82
N CYS A 69 1.80 -2.07 -7.66
CA CYS A 69 0.61 -1.36 -7.19
C CYS A 69 -0.64 -1.99 -7.80
N PHE A 70 -1.64 -2.22 -6.94
CA PHE A 70 -2.95 -2.70 -7.36
C PHE A 70 -3.99 -1.64 -7.05
N ARG A 71 -4.93 -1.43 -7.98
CA ARG A 71 -6.00 -0.44 -7.79
C ARG A 71 -7.34 -1.15 -7.76
N GLY A 72 -8.11 -0.92 -6.70
CA GLY A 72 -9.36 -1.61 -6.48
C GLY A 72 -10.45 -0.74 -5.90
N ASN A 73 -11.44 -1.37 -5.27
CA ASN A 73 -12.63 -0.72 -4.75
C ASN A 73 -12.30 0.45 -3.83
N SER A 74 -12.98 1.58 -4.04
CA SER A 74 -12.74 2.81 -3.27
C SER A 74 -13.32 2.76 -1.86
N PHE A 75 -14.36 1.96 -1.65
CA PHE A 75 -15.11 1.99 -0.39
C PHE A 75 -14.94 0.76 0.47
N ASP A 76 -14.70 -0.37 -0.14
CA ASP A 76 -14.61 -1.65 0.58
C ASP A 76 -13.16 -2.09 0.68
N VAL A 77 -12.57 -1.90 1.86
CA VAL A 77 -11.16 -2.23 2.11
C VAL A 77 -10.93 -3.74 2.03
N LEU A 78 -11.82 -4.52 2.60
CA LEU A 78 -11.68 -5.98 2.56
C LEU A 78 -11.75 -6.51 1.14
N ASP A 79 -12.67 -5.97 0.34
CA ASP A 79 -12.76 -6.35 -1.06
C ASP A 79 -11.48 -5.99 -1.81
N ARG A 80 -10.89 -4.84 -1.50
CA ARG A 80 -9.65 -4.41 -2.14
C ARG A 80 -8.52 -5.40 -1.87
N TYR A 81 -8.38 -5.85 -0.62
CA TYR A 81 -7.39 -6.87 -0.27
C TYR A 81 -7.68 -8.18 -1.00
N TYR A 82 -8.93 -8.58 -0.99
CA TYR A 82 -9.34 -9.83 -1.62
C TYR A 82 -9.05 -9.83 -3.12
N GLN A 83 -9.45 -8.77 -3.82
CA GLN A 83 -9.23 -8.67 -5.25
C GLN A 83 -7.74 -8.60 -5.59
N CYS A 84 -6.96 -7.93 -4.77
CA CYS A 84 -5.52 -7.86 -4.95
C CYS A 84 -4.90 -9.25 -4.83
N ALA A 85 -5.27 -10.00 -3.79
CA ALA A 85 -4.76 -11.35 -3.58
C ALA A 85 -5.16 -12.27 -4.73
N LYS A 86 -6.38 -12.14 -5.21
CA LYS A 86 -6.89 -12.95 -6.31
C LYS A 86 -6.18 -12.61 -7.62
N PHE A 87 -5.97 -11.33 -7.88
CA PHE A 87 -5.34 -10.88 -9.11
C PHE A 87 -3.92 -11.44 -9.26
N PHE A 88 -3.17 -11.46 -8.18
CA PHE A 88 -1.78 -11.91 -8.19
C PHE A 88 -1.62 -13.36 -7.75
N HIS A 89 -2.71 -14.09 -7.52
CA HIS A 89 -2.69 -15.50 -7.09
C HIS A 89 -1.83 -15.71 -5.85
N LEU A 90 -2.03 -14.88 -4.83
CA LEU A 90 -1.22 -14.92 -3.62
C LEU A 90 -1.63 -16.08 -2.71
N GLU A 91 -0.66 -16.73 -2.09
CA GLU A 91 -0.90 -17.86 -1.19
C GLU A 91 -1.16 -17.40 0.24
N THR A 92 -0.24 -16.60 0.78
CA THR A 92 -0.33 -16.11 2.15
C THR A 92 -0.18 -14.60 2.13
N VAL A 93 -1.14 -13.93 2.77
CA VAL A 93 -1.20 -12.46 2.74
C VAL A 93 -1.15 -11.89 4.15
N VAL A 94 -0.28 -10.92 4.36
CA VAL A 94 -0.27 -10.09 5.57
C VAL A 94 -0.87 -8.75 5.18
N ARG A 95 -1.96 -8.36 5.85
CA ARG A 95 -2.65 -7.11 5.56
C ARG A 95 -2.10 -6.01 6.45
N ILE A 96 -1.70 -4.90 5.84
CA ILE A 96 -1.13 -3.77 6.57
C ILE A 96 -1.84 -2.50 6.11
N SER A 97 -2.23 -1.66 7.08
CA SER A 97 -2.79 -0.36 6.76
C SER A 97 -1.66 0.65 6.62
N GLY A 98 -1.61 1.34 5.49
CA GLY A 98 -0.56 2.32 5.21
C GLY A 98 -0.65 3.58 6.05
N ASP A 99 -1.81 3.86 6.64
CA ASP A 99 -1.97 5.02 7.52
C ASP A 99 -1.89 4.66 9.01
N ALA A 100 -1.53 3.42 9.33
CA ALA A 100 -1.26 3.03 10.70
C ALA A 100 0.14 3.53 11.10
N PRO A 101 0.28 4.04 12.30
CA PRO A 101 1.59 4.49 12.79
C PRO A 101 2.56 3.35 13.00
#